data_496966c03361a1fcb0889fe3dc579704
#
_entry.id   496966c03361a1fcb0889fe3dc579704
#
_cell.length_a   1.000
_cell.length_b   1.000
_cell.length_c   1.000
_cell.angle_alpha   90.00
_cell.angle_beta   90.00
_cell.angle_gamma   90.00
#
_symmetry.space_group_name_H-M   'P 1'
#
loop_
_entity.id
_entity.type
_entity.pdbx_description
1 polymer ?
#
loop_
_entity_poly.entity_id
_entity_poly.type
_entity_poly.pdbx_seq_one_letter_code
_entity_poly.pdbx_strand_id
1 'polypeptide(L)'
;MLVKTYCAAVNGLDVTTVTVEVSLTRGVQYHLTGLGDEAVRESRSRISAALQYSGFKFPVADITINLAPADLRKEGSSFDLPLAVGILGANGDVPETHFKEFMFVGELSLDGSLQPIKGALPIAIRARAEHFKGLIVPKQNAREAAVVNKLEVYGMSTLAEVVSFISDKQKFAPTIVDTRKEFYENQTHCDLDYADVKGQENVKRALEIAAAGGHNLIMVGPPGSGKSMMAKRLPSILPPLTLSESLETTQIHSIAGKLGKNVSLISQRPFRAPHHTISQVALVGGGTNPQPGEISLAHNGVLFCDELPEFNKTTLEVLRQPLEDRHITISRSKYSTDYPCSFMFIASMNPCPCGYYGDPTHHCVCTPGQIQRYMNKISGPLLDRIDIQCEITPVPFKDISKAAPGEPSANIRERVIKAREIQAARYKDYKGIHCNAQMTERMIHQFAEPDEAGIDMLRMAMEKLSLSARAYSRILKVARTIADLEGCEHVELHHLAEAIGYRALDRGDWAERGHI
;
A
#
# COMPACT_ATOMS: atom_id res chain seq x y z
N MET A 1 -21.13 2.75 -41.32
CA MET A 1 -20.14 3.77 -40.88
C MET A 1 -19.25 3.13 -39.83
N LEU A 2 -17.95 3.34 -39.85
CA LEU A 2 -17.01 2.81 -38.82
C LEU A 2 -16.54 3.96 -37.95
N VAL A 3 -16.79 3.85 -36.64
CA VAL A 3 -16.46 4.86 -35.64
C VAL A 3 -15.47 4.28 -34.65
N LYS A 4 -14.53 5.11 -34.14
CA LYS A 4 -13.55 4.72 -33.13
C LYS A 4 -13.66 5.62 -31.91
N THR A 5 -13.80 4.99 -30.73
CA THR A 5 -13.65 5.65 -29.43
C THR A 5 -12.49 4.98 -28.66
N TYR A 6 -11.99 5.63 -27.63
CA TYR A 6 -10.84 5.17 -26.88
C TYR A 6 -11.18 4.99 -25.42
N CYS A 7 -10.71 3.89 -24.86
CA CYS A 7 -10.88 3.49 -23.47
C CYS A 7 -9.55 2.91 -22.93
N ALA A 8 -9.55 2.44 -21.72
CA ALA A 8 -8.39 1.78 -21.13
C ALA A 8 -8.77 0.49 -20.40
N ALA A 9 -7.94 -0.53 -20.52
CA ALA A 9 -7.97 -1.74 -19.72
C ALA A 9 -6.89 -1.67 -18.65
N VAL A 10 -7.28 -1.89 -17.39
CA VAL A 10 -6.37 -1.92 -16.24
C VAL A 10 -6.02 -3.37 -15.92
N ASN A 11 -4.73 -3.69 -15.93
CA ASN A 11 -4.21 -5.00 -15.61
C ASN A 11 -3.08 -4.87 -14.57
N GLY A 12 -3.42 -5.03 -13.31
CA GLY A 12 -2.51 -4.64 -12.22
C GLY A 12 -2.21 -3.15 -12.26
N LEU A 13 -0.94 -2.76 -12.21
CA LEU A 13 -0.51 -1.36 -12.35
C LEU A 13 -0.41 -0.91 -13.81
N ASP A 14 -0.38 -1.85 -14.74
CA ASP A 14 -0.28 -1.55 -16.16
C ASP A 14 -1.65 -1.17 -16.73
N VAL A 15 -1.64 -0.15 -17.56
CA VAL A 15 -2.84 0.32 -18.27
C VAL A 15 -2.55 0.31 -19.77
N THR A 16 -3.41 -0.37 -20.51
CA THR A 16 -3.34 -0.45 -21.96
C THR A 16 -4.53 0.25 -22.57
N THR A 17 -4.28 1.12 -23.55
CA THR A 17 -5.32 1.78 -24.32
C THR A 17 -6.07 0.78 -25.17
N VAL A 18 -7.38 0.83 -25.13
CA VAL A 18 -8.28 0.00 -25.91
C VAL A 18 -9.00 0.89 -26.93
N THR A 19 -8.85 0.55 -28.20
CA THR A 19 -9.65 1.15 -29.27
C THR A 19 -10.96 0.37 -29.40
N VAL A 20 -12.07 1.07 -29.25
CA VAL A 20 -13.42 0.55 -29.44
C VAL A 20 -13.86 0.93 -30.84
N GLU A 21 -13.95 -0.04 -31.73
CA GLU A 21 -14.39 0.15 -33.12
C GLU A 21 -15.84 -0.32 -33.22
N VAL A 22 -16.73 0.57 -33.67
CA VAL A 22 -18.16 0.28 -33.83
C VAL A 22 -18.57 0.48 -35.29
N SER A 23 -19.17 -0.55 -35.88
CA SER A 23 -19.72 -0.51 -37.25
C SER A 23 -21.19 -0.90 -37.25
N LEU A 24 -22.01 -0.12 -37.95
CA LEU A 24 -23.42 -0.41 -38.18
C LEU A 24 -23.66 -0.79 -39.64
N THR A 25 -24.35 -1.93 -39.86
CA THR A 25 -24.78 -2.43 -41.15
C THR A 25 -26.27 -2.84 -41.10
N ARG A 26 -26.85 -3.22 -42.24
CA ARG A 26 -28.26 -3.64 -42.28
C ARG A 26 -28.43 -4.99 -41.60
N GLY A 27 -29.36 -5.07 -40.64
CA GLY A 27 -29.65 -6.28 -39.88
C GLY A 27 -30.18 -6.00 -38.48
N VAL A 28 -30.10 -6.99 -37.56
CA VAL A 28 -30.59 -6.89 -36.16
C VAL A 28 -29.67 -7.58 -35.17
N GLN A 29 -28.48 -7.99 -35.60
CA GLN A 29 -27.55 -8.75 -34.77
C GLN A 29 -26.61 -7.85 -33.99
N TYR A 30 -26.05 -8.39 -32.88
CA TYR A 30 -25.07 -7.69 -32.07
C TYR A 30 -23.86 -8.63 -31.89
N HIS A 31 -22.74 -8.21 -32.44
CA HIS A 31 -21.47 -8.96 -32.39
C HIS A 31 -20.44 -8.15 -31.63
N LEU A 32 -19.84 -8.76 -30.60
CA LEU A 32 -18.75 -8.18 -29.82
C LEU A 32 -17.53 -9.11 -29.88
N THR A 33 -16.41 -8.57 -30.36
CA THR A 33 -15.12 -9.26 -30.51
C THR A 33 -14.03 -8.58 -29.70
N GLY A 34 -12.88 -9.25 -29.45
CA GLY A 34 -11.73 -8.67 -28.76
C GLY A 34 -11.64 -9.06 -27.28
N LEU A 35 -11.99 -10.30 -26.93
CA LEU A 35 -11.79 -10.90 -25.61
C LEU A 35 -12.45 -10.11 -24.44
N GLY A 36 -13.67 -9.60 -24.63
CA GLY A 36 -14.48 -9.09 -23.52
C GLY A 36 -14.90 -10.20 -22.56
N ASP A 37 -14.87 -9.92 -21.26
CA ASP A 37 -15.42 -10.81 -20.22
C ASP A 37 -16.97 -10.84 -20.26
N GLU A 38 -17.58 -11.52 -19.30
CA GLU A 38 -19.03 -11.63 -19.19
C GLU A 38 -19.67 -10.25 -18.96
N ALA A 39 -19.08 -9.41 -18.10
CA ALA A 39 -19.57 -8.06 -17.81
C ALA A 39 -19.57 -7.14 -19.06
N VAL A 40 -18.52 -7.25 -19.91
CA VAL A 40 -18.45 -6.54 -21.20
C VAL A 40 -19.49 -7.10 -22.18
N ARG A 41 -19.75 -8.40 -22.19
CA ARG A 41 -20.78 -9.00 -23.06
C ARG A 41 -22.20 -8.61 -22.66
N GLU A 42 -22.47 -8.48 -21.37
CA GLU A 42 -23.74 -8.02 -20.82
C GLU A 42 -23.99 -6.52 -21.02
N SER A 43 -22.98 -5.74 -21.41
CA SER A 43 -23.06 -4.29 -21.59
C SER A 43 -24.19 -3.86 -22.54
N ARG A 44 -24.53 -4.72 -23.55
CA ARG A 44 -25.64 -4.45 -24.49
C ARG A 44 -26.94 -4.09 -23.77
N SER A 45 -27.31 -4.85 -22.74
CA SER A 45 -28.55 -4.62 -22.00
C SER A 45 -28.51 -3.31 -21.22
N ARG A 46 -27.38 -3.02 -20.56
CA ARG A 46 -27.19 -1.76 -19.82
C ARG A 46 -27.18 -0.56 -20.76
N ILE A 47 -26.44 -0.64 -21.87
CA ILE A 47 -26.35 0.44 -22.87
C ILE A 47 -27.70 0.69 -23.50
N SER A 48 -28.43 -0.36 -23.90
CA SER A 48 -29.75 -0.21 -24.52
C SER A 48 -30.71 0.53 -23.60
N ALA A 49 -30.79 0.17 -22.33
CA ALA A 49 -31.63 0.84 -21.35
C ALA A 49 -31.17 2.29 -21.09
N ALA A 50 -29.87 2.51 -20.91
CA ALA A 50 -29.30 3.83 -20.66
C ALA A 50 -29.53 4.80 -21.82
N LEU A 51 -29.41 4.33 -23.06
CA LEU A 51 -29.74 5.12 -24.28
C LEU A 51 -31.19 5.52 -24.27
N GLN A 52 -32.11 4.58 -24.06
CA GLN A 52 -33.55 4.86 -24.04
C GLN A 52 -33.93 5.88 -22.97
N TYR A 53 -33.37 5.71 -21.75
CA TYR A 53 -33.61 6.63 -20.65
C TYR A 53 -33.06 8.04 -20.94
N SER A 54 -31.92 8.11 -21.64
CA SER A 54 -31.31 9.38 -22.08
C SER A 54 -31.95 10.01 -23.31
N GLY A 55 -33.05 9.45 -23.82
CA GLY A 55 -33.82 10.00 -24.96
C GLY A 55 -33.31 9.57 -26.35
N PHE A 56 -32.37 8.59 -26.41
CA PHE A 56 -31.87 8.02 -27.64
C PHE A 56 -32.53 6.67 -27.95
N LYS A 57 -32.62 6.32 -29.24
CA LYS A 57 -33.08 5.00 -29.64
C LYS A 57 -31.90 4.07 -29.86
N PHE A 58 -31.98 2.87 -29.31
CA PHE A 58 -31.02 1.82 -29.66
C PHE A 58 -31.19 1.47 -31.14
N PRO A 59 -30.10 1.50 -31.97
CA PRO A 59 -30.22 1.31 -33.39
C PRO A 59 -30.71 -0.10 -33.76
N VAL A 60 -31.65 -0.16 -34.70
CA VAL A 60 -32.11 -1.42 -35.32
C VAL A 60 -31.20 -1.71 -36.52
N ALA A 61 -30.04 -2.28 -36.23
CA ALA A 61 -28.97 -2.56 -37.19
C ALA A 61 -28.13 -3.76 -36.73
N ASP A 62 -27.36 -4.34 -37.65
CA ASP A 62 -26.25 -5.22 -37.25
C ASP A 62 -25.15 -4.36 -36.65
N ILE A 63 -24.91 -4.52 -35.36
CA ILE A 63 -23.90 -3.79 -34.61
C ILE A 63 -22.69 -4.73 -34.43
N THR A 64 -21.59 -4.38 -35.07
CA THR A 64 -20.32 -5.09 -34.88
C THR A 64 -19.37 -4.21 -34.10
N ILE A 65 -18.91 -4.71 -32.97
CA ILE A 65 -17.97 -4.04 -32.08
C ILE A 65 -16.69 -4.86 -31.98
N ASN A 66 -15.55 -4.18 -32.15
CA ASN A 66 -14.24 -4.77 -31.94
C ASN A 66 -13.47 -3.99 -30.88
N LEU A 67 -12.92 -4.70 -29.88
CA LEU A 67 -12.09 -4.13 -28.83
C LEU A 67 -10.61 -4.49 -29.10
N ALA A 68 -9.87 -3.57 -29.66
CA ALA A 68 -8.45 -3.76 -30.00
C ALA A 68 -7.52 -3.21 -28.90
N PRO A 69 -6.40 -3.92 -28.58
CA PRO A 69 -5.87 -5.13 -29.20
C PRO A 69 -6.60 -6.41 -28.79
N ALA A 70 -6.65 -7.42 -29.67
CA ALA A 70 -7.46 -8.64 -29.45
C ALA A 70 -6.82 -9.64 -28.47
N ASP A 71 -5.53 -9.55 -28.20
CA ASP A 71 -4.77 -10.40 -27.28
C ASP A 71 -4.95 -10.03 -25.81
N LEU A 72 -5.40 -8.82 -25.52
CA LEU A 72 -5.67 -8.33 -24.18
C LEU A 72 -7.12 -8.61 -23.78
N ARG A 73 -7.32 -9.23 -22.62
CA ARG A 73 -8.64 -9.41 -22.03
C ARG A 73 -9.17 -8.09 -21.46
N LYS A 74 -10.41 -7.73 -21.80
CA LYS A 74 -11.12 -6.54 -21.31
C LYS A 74 -12.10 -7.01 -20.24
N GLU A 75 -11.94 -6.49 -19.04
CA GLU A 75 -12.71 -6.92 -17.87
C GLU A 75 -13.46 -5.74 -17.25
N GLY A 76 -14.67 -6.03 -16.76
CA GLY A 76 -15.49 -5.10 -16.01
C GLY A 76 -16.37 -4.18 -16.89
N SER A 77 -17.15 -3.37 -16.20
CA SER A 77 -18.21 -2.53 -16.79
C SER A 77 -17.75 -1.12 -17.22
N SER A 78 -16.46 -0.79 -17.04
CA SER A 78 -15.89 0.53 -17.40
C SER A 78 -15.93 0.83 -18.90
N PHE A 79 -16.19 -0.18 -19.72
CA PHE A 79 -16.33 -0.09 -21.17
C PHE A 79 -17.73 0.36 -21.64
N ASP A 80 -18.73 0.42 -20.76
CA ASP A 80 -20.11 0.76 -21.14
C ASP A 80 -20.19 2.15 -21.79
N LEU A 81 -19.50 3.15 -21.21
CA LEU A 81 -19.52 4.51 -21.73
C LEU A 81 -18.90 4.62 -23.13
N PRO A 82 -17.65 4.15 -23.41
CA PRO A 82 -17.09 4.24 -24.76
C PRO A 82 -17.86 3.42 -25.80
N LEU A 83 -18.47 2.30 -25.39
CA LEU A 83 -19.36 1.51 -26.26
C LEU A 83 -20.64 2.30 -26.62
N ALA A 84 -21.28 2.94 -25.63
CA ALA A 84 -22.49 3.75 -25.85
C ALA A 84 -22.19 4.95 -26.76
N VAL A 85 -21.10 5.68 -26.51
CA VAL A 85 -20.65 6.80 -27.33
C VAL A 85 -20.34 6.35 -28.76
N GLY A 86 -19.65 5.21 -28.92
CA GLY A 86 -19.36 4.62 -30.22
C GLY A 86 -20.60 4.22 -31.01
N ILE A 87 -21.61 3.65 -30.34
CA ILE A 87 -22.89 3.28 -30.97
C ILE A 87 -23.65 4.54 -31.44
N LEU A 88 -23.73 5.59 -30.59
CA LEU A 88 -24.35 6.85 -30.91
C LEU A 88 -23.65 7.56 -32.08
N GLY A 89 -22.31 7.55 -32.11
CA GLY A 89 -21.54 8.09 -33.23
C GLY A 89 -21.79 7.32 -34.52
N ALA A 90 -21.77 5.98 -34.48
CA ALA A 90 -22.02 5.15 -35.65
C ALA A 90 -23.47 5.27 -36.18
N ASN A 91 -24.43 5.60 -35.31
CA ASN A 91 -25.83 5.88 -35.70
C ASN A 91 -26.04 7.31 -36.22
N GLY A 92 -25.04 8.19 -36.05
CA GLY A 92 -25.14 9.60 -36.47
C GLY A 92 -25.85 10.52 -35.46
N ASP A 93 -26.15 10.04 -34.27
CA ASP A 93 -26.78 10.84 -33.19
C ASP A 93 -25.79 11.84 -32.56
N VAL A 94 -24.49 11.55 -32.64
CA VAL A 94 -23.40 12.33 -32.04
C VAL A 94 -22.26 12.51 -33.07
N PRO A 95 -21.70 13.73 -33.22
CA PRO A 95 -20.59 13.98 -34.15
C PRO A 95 -19.29 13.32 -33.63
N GLU A 96 -18.51 12.77 -34.56
CA GLU A 96 -17.21 12.10 -34.23
C GLU A 96 -16.04 13.08 -33.94
N THR A 97 -16.29 14.39 -34.00
CA THR A 97 -15.28 15.46 -34.02
C THR A 97 -14.26 15.32 -32.86
N HIS A 98 -14.77 14.97 -31.68
CA HIS A 98 -13.96 14.91 -30.46
C HIS A 98 -13.54 13.50 -30.01
N PHE A 99 -13.96 12.45 -30.75
CA PHE A 99 -13.70 11.07 -30.31
C PHE A 99 -12.21 10.72 -30.22
N LYS A 100 -11.38 11.33 -31.04
CA LYS A 100 -9.92 11.11 -31.04
C LYS A 100 -9.18 11.94 -29.98
N GLU A 101 -9.83 12.99 -29.47
CA GLU A 101 -9.23 13.89 -28.49
C GLU A 101 -9.40 13.38 -27.06
N PHE A 102 -10.44 12.60 -26.79
CA PHE A 102 -10.81 12.17 -25.45
C PHE A 102 -10.77 10.65 -25.28
N MET A 103 -10.31 10.23 -24.12
CA MET A 103 -10.51 8.86 -23.64
C MET A 103 -11.79 8.82 -22.79
N PHE A 104 -12.60 7.76 -22.94
CA PHE A 104 -13.88 7.60 -22.26
C PHE A 104 -13.84 6.38 -21.36
N VAL A 105 -14.17 6.53 -20.08
CA VAL A 105 -14.30 5.42 -19.14
C VAL A 105 -15.47 5.63 -18.19
N GLY A 106 -16.27 4.61 -17.99
CA GLY A 106 -17.41 4.68 -17.07
C GLY A 106 -18.35 3.49 -17.21
N GLU A 107 -18.91 3.06 -16.12
CA GLU A 107 -20.00 2.08 -16.08
C GLU A 107 -21.34 2.82 -16.19
N LEU A 108 -22.28 2.28 -16.95
CA LEU A 108 -23.62 2.82 -17.09
C LEU A 108 -24.63 2.04 -16.27
N SER A 109 -25.41 2.76 -15.46
CA SER A 109 -26.66 2.24 -14.91
C SER A 109 -27.78 2.29 -15.94
N LEU A 110 -28.87 1.57 -15.70
CA LEU A 110 -30.00 1.48 -16.61
C LEU A 110 -30.70 2.84 -16.86
N ASP A 111 -30.58 3.76 -15.89
CA ASP A 111 -31.10 5.14 -15.96
C ASP A 111 -30.13 6.11 -16.67
N GLY A 112 -29.03 5.63 -17.22
CA GLY A 112 -28.02 6.44 -17.89
C GLY A 112 -27.06 7.17 -16.94
N SER A 113 -27.14 6.95 -15.62
CA SER A 113 -26.16 7.49 -14.66
C SER A 113 -24.81 6.78 -14.76
N LEU A 114 -23.71 7.54 -14.56
CA LEU A 114 -22.35 7.02 -14.55
C LEU A 114 -21.95 6.58 -13.15
N GLN A 115 -21.56 5.31 -13.02
CA GLN A 115 -21.09 4.71 -11.78
C GLN A 115 -19.57 4.80 -11.67
N PRO A 116 -19.01 4.87 -10.43
CA PRO A 116 -17.58 4.98 -10.21
C PRO A 116 -16.83 3.73 -10.70
N ILE A 117 -15.63 3.98 -11.22
CA ILE A 117 -14.72 2.94 -11.71
C ILE A 117 -13.51 2.79 -10.78
N LYS A 118 -12.79 1.69 -10.94
CA LYS A 118 -11.48 1.47 -10.31
C LYS A 118 -10.36 1.87 -11.26
N GLY A 119 -9.23 2.36 -10.72
CA GLY A 119 -8.06 2.66 -11.50
C GLY A 119 -8.14 3.95 -12.33
N ALA A 120 -8.91 4.95 -11.91
CA ALA A 120 -9.02 6.20 -12.65
C ALA A 120 -7.69 6.97 -12.73
N LEU A 121 -6.86 6.96 -11.67
CA LEU A 121 -5.54 7.59 -11.68
C LEU A 121 -4.56 6.94 -12.69
N PRO A 122 -4.32 5.61 -12.68
CA PRO A 122 -3.47 5.00 -13.69
C PRO A 122 -4.01 5.15 -15.12
N ILE A 123 -5.32 5.16 -15.33
CA ILE A 123 -5.95 5.49 -16.62
C ILE A 123 -5.60 6.92 -17.07
N ALA A 124 -5.69 7.89 -16.16
CA ALA A 124 -5.35 9.29 -16.45
C ALA A 124 -3.84 9.44 -16.78
N ILE A 125 -2.96 8.72 -16.07
CA ILE A 125 -1.53 8.69 -16.38
C ILE A 125 -1.29 8.16 -17.80
N ARG A 126 -1.98 7.09 -18.19
CA ARG A 126 -1.89 6.52 -19.54
C ARG A 126 -2.42 7.46 -20.60
N ALA A 127 -3.60 8.06 -20.39
CA ALA A 127 -4.19 9.02 -21.31
C ALA A 127 -3.24 10.20 -21.60
N ARG A 128 -2.58 10.74 -20.55
CA ARG A 128 -1.58 11.79 -20.72
C ARG A 128 -0.35 11.29 -21.51
N ALA A 129 0.14 10.09 -21.22
CA ALA A 129 1.31 9.52 -21.89
C ALA A 129 1.07 9.32 -23.40
N GLU A 130 -0.16 9.04 -23.81
CA GLU A 130 -0.58 8.90 -25.20
C GLU A 130 -1.09 10.21 -25.82
N HIS A 131 -0.88 11.35 -25.15
CA HIS A 131 -1.21 12.68 -25.64
C HIS A 131 -2.70 12.94 -25.94
N PHE A 132 -3.61 12.25 -25.26
CA PHE A 132 -5.02 12.64 -25.27
C PHE A 132 -5.16 14.05 -24.68
N LYS A 133 -6.06 14.84 -25.28
CA LYS A 133 -6.43 16.17 -24.76
C LYS A 133 -7.08 16.07 -23.39
N GLY A 134 -7.97 15.08 -23.24
CA GLY A 134 -8.66 14.89 -21.97
C GLY A 134 -9.22 13.49 -21.75
N LEU A 135 -9.77 13.33 -20.55
CA LEU A 135 -10.35 12.10 -20.05
C LEU A 135 -11.76 12.39 -19.50
N ILE A 136 -12.74 11.64 -19.98
CA ILE A 136 -14.12 11.68 -19.49
C ILE A 136 -14.33 10.51 -18.55
N VAL A 137 -14.66 10.82 -17.29
CA VAL A 137 -14.81 9.85 -16.19
C VAL A 137 -16.08 10.12 -15.40
N PRO A 138 -16.57 9.16 -14.61
CA PRO A 138 -17.62 9.42 -13.63
C PRO A 138 -17.20 10.54 -12.66
N LYS A 139 -18.13 11.41 -12.29
CA LYS A 139 -17.90 12.58 -11.43
C LYS A 139 -17.17 12.23 -10.12
N GLN A 140 -17.42 11.05 -9.58
CA GLN A 140 -16.80 10.57 -8.34
C GLN A 140 -15.30 10.27 -8.49
N ASN A 141 -14.84 9.95 -9.72
CA ASN A 141 -13.44 9.69 -10.02
C ASN A 141 -12.68 10.93 -10.54
N ALA A 142 -13.38 12.03 -10.79
CA ALA A 142 -12.78 13.19 -11.45
C ALA A 142 -11.61 13.80 -10.67
N ARG A 143 -11.73 13.91 -9.34
CA ARG A 143 -10.65 14.46 -8.50
C ARG A 143 -9.41 13.58 -8.48
N GLU A 144 -9.58 12.26 -8.41
CA GLU A 144 -8.52 11.26 -8.50
C GLU A 144 -7.75 11.37 -9.82
N ALA A 145 -8.48 11.42 -10.95
CA ALA A 145 -7.89 11.53 -12.28
C ALA A 145 -7.23 12.91 -12.53
N ALA A 146 -7.79 13.99 -11.97
CA ALA A 146 -7.33 15.37 -12.15
C ALA A 146 -6.00 15.68 -11.44
N VAL A 147 -5.45 14.74 -10.66
CA VAL A 147 -4.07 14.81 -10.13
C VAL A 147 -3.05 14.88 -11.26
N VAL A 148 -3.37 14.32 -12.42
CA VAL A 148 -2.47 14.23 -13.58
C VAL A 148 -2.41 15.57 -14.31
N ASN A 149 -1.31 16.28 -14.18
CA ASN A 149 -1.06 17.56 -14.86
C ASN A 149 -1.07 17.41 -16.39
N LYS A 150 -1.49 18.46 -17.10
CA LYS A 150 -1.56 18.52 -18.57
C LYS A 150 -2.52 17.51 -19.21
N LEU A 151 -3.57 17.15 -18.51
CA LEU A 151 -4.69 16.38 -18.99
C LEU A 151 -5.98 17.06 -18.50
N GLU A 152 -6.91 17.37 -19.40
CA GLU A 152 -8.22 17.91 -19.04
C GLU A 152 -9.11 16.76 -18.55
N VAL A 153 -9.59 16.81 -17.32
CA VAL A 153 -10.45 15.76 -16.75
C VAL A 153 -11.87 16.28 -16.58
N TYR A 154 -12.81 15.61 -17.23
CA TYR A 154 -14.23 15.97 -17.18
C TYR A 154 -15.01 14.91 -16.39
N GLY A 155 -15.47 15.29 -15.20
CA GLY A 155 -16.32 14.46 -14.35
C GLY A 155 -17.78 14.60 -14.75
N MET A 156 -18.38 13.53 -15.29
CA MET A 156 -19.75 13.50 -15.76
C MET A 156 -20.61 12.60 -14.87
N SER A 157 -21.88 12.96 -14.69
CA SER A 157 -22.83 12.20 -13.88
C SER A 157 -23.73 11.30 -14.71
N THR A 158 -24.00 11.67 -15.97
CA THR A 158 -24.92 10.96 -16.85
C THR A 158 -24.41 10.86 -18.28
N LEU A 159 -24.92 9.89 -19.03
CA LEU A 159 -24.67 9.75 -20.47
C LEU A 159 -25.15 11.00 -21.25
N ALA A 160 -26.25 11.61 -20.84
CA ALA A 160 -26.78 12.83 -21.47
C ALA A 160 -25.79 14.02 -21.33
N GLU A 161 -25.11 14.17 -20.18
CA GLU A 161 -24.05 15.16 -20.01
C GLU A 161 -22.89 14.91 -20.97
N VAL A 162 -22.43 13.65 -21.07
CA VAL A 162 -21.36 13.27 -22.02
C VAL A 162 -21.74 13.60 -23.46
N VAL A 163 -22.95 13.22 -23.89
CA VAL A 163 -23.44 13.53 -25.24
C VAL A 163 -23.53 15.04 -25.48
N SER A 164 -24.00 15.80 -24.49
CA SER A 164 -24.10 17.27 -24.61
C SER A 164 -22.73 17.91 -24.74
N PHE A 165 -21.72 17.40 -24.02
CA PHE A 165 -20.34 17.85 -24.08
C PHE A 165 -19.71 17.58 -25.45
N ILE A 166 -19.73 16.33 -25.93
CA ILE A 166 -19.07 15.94 -27.18
C ILE A 166 -19.80 16.48 -28.44
N SER A 167 -21.04 16.91 -28.28
CA SER A 167 -21.82 17.58 -29.33
C SER A 167 -21.74 19.11 -29.29
N ASP A 168 -20.86 19.67 -28.45
CA ASP A 168 -20.71 21.13 -28.23
C ASP A 168 -22.00 21.87 -27.83
N LYS A 169 -23.00 21.12 -27.33
CA LYS A 169 -24.29 21.71 -26.89
C LYS A 169 -24.18 22.37 -25.52
N GLN A 170 -23.29 21.87 -24.67
CA GLN A 170 -23.05 22.42 -23.33
C GLN A 170 -21.54 22.43 -23.03
N LYS A 171 -21.07 23.55 -22.50
CA LYS A 171 -19.68 23.67 -22.02
C LYS A 171 -19.56 23.17 -20.58
N PHE A 172 -18.60 22.30 -20.34
CA PHE A 172 -18.24 21.83 -19.01
C PHE A 172 -16.84 22.34 -18.67
N ALA A 173 -16.62 22.74 -17.43
CA ALA A 173 -15.29 23.07 -16.96
C ALA A 173 -14.52 21.81 -16.57
N PRO A 174 -13.23 21.69 -16.91
CA PRO A 174 -12.42 20.59 -16.43
C PRO A 174 -12.27 20.64 -14.91
N THR A 175 -12.17 19.49 -14.29
CA THR A 175 -11.91 19.38 -12.85
C THR A 175 -10.46 19.79 -12.57
N ILE A 176 -10.29 20.78 -11.71
CA ILE A 176 -8.98 21.30 -11.32
C ILE A 176 -8.71 20.87 -9.87
N VAL A 177 -7.53 20.28 -9.63
CA VAL A 177 -7.03 19.92 -8.30
C VAL A 177 -5.68 20.59 -8.12
N ASP A 178 -5.53 21.39 -7.08
CA ASP A 178 -4.22 21.87 -6.65
C ASP A 178 -3.52 20.76 -5.85
N THR A 179 -2.95 19.81 -6.60
CA THR A 179 -2.30 18.62 -6.07
C THR A 179 -1.24 18.94 -5.02
N ARG A 180 -0.44 20.00 -5.24
CA ARG A 180 0.61 20.38 -4.29
C ARG A 180 0.03 20.90 -2.99
N LYS A 181 -0.91 21.83 -3.09
CA LYS A 181 -1.55 22.41 -1.91
C LYS A 181 -2.25 21.34 -1.07
N GLU A 182 -3.11 20.55 -1.67
CA GLU A 182 -3.83 19.48 -0.96
C GLU A 182 -2.88 18.43 -0.36
N PHE A 183 -1.80 18.09 -1.05
CA PHE A 183 -0.81 17.14 -0.58
C PHE A 183 -0.10 17.65 0.69
N TYR A 184 0.41 18.88 0.69
CA TYR A 184 1.15 19.42 1.83
C TYR A 184 0.24 19.76 3.03
N GLU A 185 -0.97 20.27 2.81
CA GLU A 185 -1.91 20.58 3.89
C GLU A 185 -2.35 19.32 4.66
N ASN A 186 -2.53 18.19 3.95
CA ASN A 186 -2.99 16.95 4.57
C ASN A 186 -1.87 16.09 5.18
N GLN A 187 -0.58 16.42 4.97
CA GLN A 187 0.55 15.66 5.53
C GLN A 187 0.71 15.81 7.04
N THR A 188 0.32 16.96 7.59
CA THR A 188 0.58 17.32 8.99
C THR A 188 -0.54 16.87 9.94
N HIS A 189 -1.69 16.46 9.42
CA HIS A 189 -2.84 16.11 10.25
C HIS A 189 -2.75 14.64 10.69
N CYS A 190 -2.42 14.43 11.98
CA CYS A 190 -2.40 13.10 12.58
C CYS A 190 -3.30 13.12 13.82
N ASP A 191 -4.33 12.27 13.85
CA ASP A 191 -5.30 12.21 14.96
C ASP A 191 -4.74 11.56 16.23
N LEU A 192 -3.63 10.82 16.11
CA LEU A 192 -3.00 10.07 17.19
C LEU A 192 -1.61 10.65 17.51
N ASP A 193 -1.31 10.83 18.80
CA ASP A 193 -0.04 11.39 19.26
C ASP A 193 0.59 10.49 20.34
N TYR A 194 1.94 10.39 20.33
CA TYR A 194 2.69 9.70 21.39
C TYR A 194 2.66 10.44 22.72
N ALA A 195 2.29 11.71 22.75
CA ALA A 195 2.04 12.46 23.98
C ALA A 195 0.96 11.80 24.86
N ASP A 196 -0.01 11.11 24.26
CA ASP A 196 -1.04 10.37 24.98
C ASP A 196 -0.50 9.11 25.69
N VAL A 197 0.70 8.64 25.30
CA VAL A 197 1.29 7.41 25.83
C VAL A 197 2.18 7.75 27.02
N LYS A 198 1.75 7.34 28.20
CA LYS A 198 2.49 7.54 29.44
C LYS A 198 3.47 6.39 29.68
N GLY A 199 4.72 6.72 29.97
CA GLY A 199 5.78 5.72 30.16
C GLY A 199 6.16 5.00 28.86
N GLN A 200 6.69 3.78 28.97
CA GLN A 200 7.12 2.93 27.83
C GLN A 200 8.24 3.54 26.99
N GLU A 201 9.17 4.27 27.62
CA GLU A 201 10.22 5.02 26.91
C GLU A 201 11.10 4.09 26.04
N ASN A 202 11.39 2.87 26.52
CA ASN A 202 12.16 1.87 25.74
C ASN A 202 11.43 1.47 24.45
N VAL A 203 10.09 1.34 24.50
CA VAL A 203 9.29 0.98 23.32
C VAL A 203 9.18 2.15 22.36
N LYS A 204 9.00 3.37 22.87
CA LYS A 204 9.03 4.59 22.07
C LYS A 204 10.36 4.74 21.36
N ARG A 205 11.48 4.51 22.05
CA ARG A 205 12.84 4.53 21.48
C ARG A 205 13.00 3.46 20.38
N ALA A 206 12.54 2.24 20.62
CA ALA A 206 12.57 1.17 19.62
C ALA A 206 11.75 1.52 18.36
N LEU A 207 10.57 2.14 18.54
CA LEU A 207 9.71 2.59 17.43
C LEU A 207 10.31 3.81 16.70
N GLU A 208 10.97 4.72 17.41
CA GLU A 208 11.74 5.84 16.82
C GLU A 208 12.86 5.31 15.92
N ILE A 209 13.65 4.36 16.40
CA ILE A 209 14.72 3.72 15.62
C ILE A 209 14.14 2.98 14.42
N ALA A 210 13.04 2.23 14.62
CA ALA A 210 12.34 1.56 13.53
C ALA A 210 11.86 2.54 12.46
N ALA A 211 11.27 3.67 12.85
CA ALA A 211 10.82 4.74 11.95
C ALA A 211 12.00 5.38 11.21
N ALA A 212 13.10 5.67 11.91
CA ALA A 212 14.28 6.29 11.34
C ALA A 212 15.00 5.39 10.33
N GLY A 213 15.11 4.08 10.60
CA GLY A 213 15.83 3.14 9.74
C GLY A 213 14.95 2.37 8.76
N GLY A 214 13.62 2.43 8.88
CA GLY A 214 12.69 1.57 8.14
C GLY A 214 12.74 0.11 8.58
N HIS A 215 13.04 -0.14 9.85
CA HIS A 215 13.23 -1.47 10.41
C HIS A 215 11.91 -2.17 10.72
N ASN A 216 11.90 -3.49 10.54
CA ASN A 216 10.81 -4.34 10.99
C ASN A 216 10.95 -4.57 12.51
N LEU A 217 9.80 -4.55 13.23
CA LEU A 217 9.80 -4.61 14.68
C LEU A 217 8.72 -5.55 15.20
N ILE A 218 9.05 -6.33 16.24
CA ILE A 218 8.08 -7.11 17.02
C ILE A 218 8.07 -6.67 18.48
N MET A 219 6.87 -6.48 19.00
CA MET A 219 6.61 -6.15 20.40
C MET A 219 6.10 -7.38 21.14
N VAL A 220 6.78 -7.76 22.21
CA VAL A 220 6.41 -8.90 23.06
C VAL A 220 6.04 -8.41 24.45
N GLY A 221 4.88 -8.77 24.95
CA GLY A 221 4.45 -8.36 26.29
C GLY A 221 3.05 -8.85 26.66
N PRO A 222 2.66 -8.73 27.92
CA PRO A 222 1.38 -9.22 28.41
C PRO A 222 0.18 -8.50 27.77
N PRO A 223 -1.03 -9.08 27.86
CA PRO A 223 -2.25 -8.42 27.44
C PRO A 223 -2.42 -7.08 28.18
N GLY A 224 -2.94 -6.06 27.50
CA GLY A 224 -3.16 -4.74 28.08
C GLY A 224 -1.91 -3.86 28.24
N SER A 225 -0.71 -4.30 27.82
CA SER A 225 0.54 -3.51 27.90
C SER A 225 0.64 -2.35 26.88
N GLY A 226 -0.37 -2.16 26.01
CA GLY A 226 -0.43 -1.03 25.08
C GLY A 226 0.20 -1.28 23.70
N LYS A 227 0.56 -2.51 23.33
CA LYS A 227 1.19 -2.88 22.03
C LYS A 227 0.48 -2.29 20.83
N SER A 228 -0.81 -2.58 20.67
CA SER A 228 -1.62 -2.11 19.54
C SER A 228 -1.81 -0.59 19.54
N MET A 229 -1.86 0.03 20.73
CA MET A 229 -1.93 1.49 20.90
C MET A 229 -0.65 2.17 20.39
N MET A 230 0.51 1.61 20.70
CA MET A 230 1.82 2.08 20.25
C MET A 230 1.96 1.94 18.74
N ALA A 231 1.61 0.77 18.19
CA ALA A 231 1.68 0.51 16.75
C ALA A 231 0.81 1.48 15.92
N LYS A 232 -0.42 1.76 16.37
CA LYS A 232 -1.34 2.69 15.68
C LYS A 232 -0.82 4.13 15.62
N ARG A 233 0.07 4.52 16.53
CA ARG A 233 0.68 5.86 16.55
C ARG A 233 1.94 5.97 15.69
N LEU A 234 2.49 4.85 15.22
CA LEU A 234 3.71 4.86 14.42
C LEU A 234 3.65 5.78 13.18
N PRO A 235 2.52 5.87 12.43
CA PRO A 235 2.43 6.82 11.31
C PRO A 235 2.69 8.27 11.70
N SER A 236 2.42 8.67 12.96
CA SER A 236 2.61 10.06 13.42
C SER A 236 4.09 10.49 13.51
N ILE A 237 5.00 9.53 13.63
CA ILE A 237 6.45 9.79 13.71
C ILE A 237 7.20 9.42 12.42
N LEU A 238 6.54 8.81 11.43
CA LEU A 238 7.16 8.51 10.15
C LEU A 238 7.44 9.78 9.34
N PRO A 239 8.51 9.78 8.51
CA PRO A 239 8.73 10.88 7.57
C PRO A 239 7.53 11.03 6.63
N PRO A 240 7.20 12.26 6.20
CA PRO A 240 6.12 12.46 5.25
C PRO A 240 6.40 11.72 3.95
N LEU A 241 5.33 11.36 3.20
CA LEU A 241 5.47 10.82 1.87
C LEU A 241 6.10 11.86 0.94
N THR A 242 6.95 11.42 0.02
CA THR A 242 7.29 12.22 -1.15
C THR A 242 6.14 12.19 -2.15
N LEU A 243 6.12 13.12 -3.10
CA LEU A 243 5.07 13.13 -4.14
C LEU A 243 5.10 11.83 -4.98
N SER A 244 6.29 11.28 -5.25
CA SER A 244 6.44 10.02 -5.98
C SER A 244 5.86 8.84 -5.20
N GLU A 245 6.22 8.71 -3.91
CA GLU A 245 5.65 7.67 -3.02
C GLU A 245 4.12 7.80 -2.92
N SER A 246 3.61 9.02 -2.83
CA SER A 246 2.18 9.30 -2.78
C SER A 246 1.46 8.85 -4.06
N LEU A 247 2.02 9.14 -5.23
CA LEU A 247 1.45 8.71 -6.52
C LEU A 247 1.42 7.19 -6.65
N GLU A 248 2.52 6.49 -6.33
CA GLU A 248 2.58 5.02 -6.35
C GLU A 248 1.57 4.40 -5.41
N THR A 249 1.51 4.91 -4.18
CA THR A 249 0.57 4.43 -3.16
C THR A 249 -0.88 4.66 -3.60
N THR A 250 -1.17 5.84 -4.17
CA THR A 250 -2.51 6.18 -4.65
C THR A 250 -2.93 5.29 -5.83
N GLN A 251 -2.01 4.96 -6.75
CA GLN A 251 -2.30 4.05 -7.87
C GLN A 251 -2.74 2.66 -7.36
N ILE A 252 -2.02 2.09 -6.38
CA ILE A 252 -2.37 0.79 -5.79
C ILE A 252 -3.77 0.84 -5.17
N HIS A 253 -4.05 1.88 -4.39
CA HIS A 253 -5.35 2.04 -3.72
C HIS A 253 -6.48 2.33 -4.72
N SER A 254 -6.20 3.04 -5.80
CA SER A 254 -7.13 3.29 -6.91
C SER A 254 -7.58 1.99 -7.57
N ILE A 255 -6.62 1.14 -7.95
CA ILE A 255 -6.88 -0.17 -8.57
C ILE A 255 -7.65 -1.10 -7.62
N ALA A 256 -7.34 -1.06 -6.33
CA ALA A 256 -8.07 -1.82 -5.32
C ALA A 256 -9.49 -1.29 -5.07
N GLY A 257 -9.82 -0.08 -5.54
CA GLY A 257 -11.08 0.61 -5.22
C GLY A 257 -11.17 0.98 -3.73
N LYS A 258 -10.02 1.29 -3.12
CA LYS A 258 -9.89 1.61 -1.68
C LYS A 258 -9.58 3.10 -1.42
N LEU A 259 -9.63 3.95 -2.44
CA LEU A 259 -9.57 5.39 -2.24
C LEU A 259 -10.85 5.90 -1.58
N GLY A 260 -10.70 6.79 -0.61
CA GLY A 260 -11.83 7.47 0.02
C GLY A 260 -12.58 8.37 -0.98
N LYS A 261 -13.85 8.63 -0.70
CA LYS A 261 -14.63 9.60 -1.49
C LYS A 261 -13.94 10.97 -1.41
N ASN A 262 -13.76 11.62 -2.55
CA ASN A 262 -13.11 12.95 -2.69
C ASN A 262 -11.61 13.01 -2.33
N VAL A 263 -10.91 11.88 -2.19
CA VAL A 263 -9.46 11.86 -2.04
C VAL A 263 -8.83 11.95 -3.42
N SER A 264 -7.95 12.94 -3.61
CA SER A 264 -7.16 13.12 -4.83
C SER A 264 -5.86 12.31 -4.78
N LEU A 265 -5.10 12.48 -3.69
CA LEU A 265 -3.86 11.77 -3.39
C LEU A 265 -3.84 11.29 -1.94
N ILE A 266 -3.21 10.14 -1.71
CA ILE A 266 -2.87 9.68 -0.37
C ILE A 266 -1.66 10.49 0.10
N SER A 267 -1.86 11.34 1.11
CA SER A 267 -0.85 12.22 1.69
C SER A 267 -0.20 11.64 2.96
N GLN A 268 -0.83 10.67 3.60
CA GLN A 268 -0.34 10.01 4.80
C GLN A 268 0.11 8.58 4.49
N ARG A 269 1.12 8.09 5.22
CA ARG A 269 1.57 6.71 5.09
C ARG A 269 0.48 5.74 5.50
N PRO A 270 0.10 4.76 4.65
CA PRO A 270 -0.93 3.79 4.98
C PRO A 270 -0.59 2.99 6.25
N PHE A 271 -1.60 2.75 7.08
CA PHE A 271 -1.51 1.82 8.20
C PHE A 271 -2.53 0.70 7.97
N ARG A 272 -2.02 -0.50 7.70
CA ARG A 272 -2.86 -1.68 7.43
C ARG A 272 -2.73 -2.66 8.60
N ALA A 273 -3.85 -3.05 9.17
CA ALA A 273 -3.90 -3.94 10.33
C ALA A 273 -4.90 -5.09 10.07
N PRO A 274 -4.50 -6.09 9.25
CA PRO A 274 -5.36 -7.22 8.98
C PRO A 274 -5.59 -8.06 10.24
N HIS A 275 -6.81 -8.57 10.40
CA HIS A 275 -7.13 -9.49 11.49
C HIS A 275 -6.42 -10.83 11.27
N HIS A 276 -6.05 -11.55 12.34
CA HIS A 276 -5.32 -12.81 12.26
C HIS A 276 -6.06 -13.94 11.48
N THR A 277 -7.39 -13.81 11.31
CA THR A 277 -8.20 -14.74 10.50
C THR A 277 -8.17 -14.45 9.00
N ILE A 278 -7.38 -13.47 8.55
CA ILE A 278 -7.27 -13.10 7.13
C ILE A 278 -6.84 -14.31 6.29
N SER A 279 -7.45 -14.48 5.12
CA SER A 279 -7.02 -15.49 4.16
C SER A 279 -5.71 -15.07 3.47
N GLN A 280 -4.94 -16.06 3.00
CA GLN A 280 -3.72 -15.82 2.21
C GLN A 280 -4.01 -14.93 0.99
N VAL A 281 -5.11 -15.15 0.29
CA VAL A 281 -5.51 -14.36 -0.89
C VAL A 281 -5.82 -12.91 -0.53
N ALA A 282 -6.47 -12.67 0.60
CA ALA A 282 -6.75 -11.30 1.05
C ALA A 282 -5.47 -10.57 1.50
N LEU A 283 -4.50 -11.29 2.07
CA LEU A 283 -3.22 -10.72 2.50
C LEU A 283 -2.32 -10.40 1.29
N VAL A 284 -2.12 -11.35 0.39
CA VAL A 284 -1.21 -11.27 -0.77
C VAL A 284 -1.86 -10.51 -1.92
N GLY A 285 -3.11 -10.75 -2.13
CA GLY A 285 -3.84 -10.39 -3.33
C GLY A 285 -4.16 -11.62 -4.19
N GLY A 286 -4.97 -11.44 -5.19
CA GLY A 286 -5.40 -12.52 -6.07
C GLY A 286 -6.83 -12.33 -6.58
N GLY A 287 -7.49 -13.43 -6.90
CA GLY A 287 -8.78 -13.46 -7.55
C GLY A 287 -8.66 -13.89 -9.01
N THR A 288 -9.76 -13.95 -9.73
CA THR A 288 -9.80 -14.16 -11.20
C THR A 288 -9.11 -13.03 -11.93
N ASN A 289 -9.34 -11.81 -11.46
CA ASN A 289 -8.59 -10.61 -11.82
C ASN A 289 -7.65 -10.29 -10.65
N PRO A 290 -6.32 -10.33 -10.82
CA PRO A 290 -5.36 -10.11 -9.73
C PRO A 290 -5.52 -8.72 -9.10
N GLN A 291 -6.15 -8.68 -7.91
CA GLN A 291 -6.29 -7.45 -7.12
C GLN A 291 -5.18 -7.39 -6.06
N PRO A 292 -4.66 -6.20 -5.72
CA PRO A 292 -3.68 -6.06 -4.66
C PRO A 292 -4.29 -6.40 -3.29
N GLY A 293 -3.51 -7.12 -2.45
CA GLY A 293 -3.88 -7.49 -1.08
C GLY A 293 -3.40 -6.46 -0.05
N GLU A 294 -3.59 -6.78 1.24
CA GLU A 294 -3.19 -5.90 2.35
C GLU A 294 -1.68 -5.57 2.35
N ILE A 295 -0.84 -6.49 1.89
CA ILE A 295 0.61 -6.29 1.71
C ILE A 295 0.89 -5.13 0.75
N SER A 296 0.27 -5.14 -0.43
CA SER A 296 0.43 -4.07 -1.42
C SER A 296 -0.24 -2.77 -0.98
N LEU A 297 -1.38 -2.85 -0.28
CA LEU A 297 -2.06 -1.68 0.30
C LEU A 297 -1.27 -1.02 1.43
N ALA A 298 -0.32 -1.73 2.05
CA ALA A 298 0.61 -1.19 3.04
C ALA A 298 1.84 -0.50 2.40
N HIS A 299 1.96 -0.49 1.08
CA HIS A 299 3.10 0.09 0.36
C HIS A 299 3.38 1.52 0.82
N ASN A 300 4.65 1.85 1.05
CA ASN A 300 5.15 3.09 1.62
C ASN A 300 4.59 3.43 3.01
N GLY A 301 4.07 2.43 3.74
CA GLY A 301 3.45 2.58 5.04
C GLY A 301 3.81 1.47 6.01
N VAL A 302 2.84 1.05 6.81
CA VAL A 302 2.98 0.06 7.89
C VAL A 302 2.00 -1.08 7.69
N LEU A 303 2.50 -2.31 7.76
CA LEU A 303 1.69 -3.52 7.93
C LEU A 303 1.80 -3.98 9.38
N PHE A 304 0.73 -3.86 10.13
CA PHE A 304 0.67 -4.26 11.53
C PHE A 304 -0.06 -5.60 11.69
N CYS A 305 0.64 -6.60 12.22
CA CYS A 305 0.07 -7.91 12.56
C CYS A 305 -0.02 -8.04 14.08
N ASP A 306 -1.22 -7.82 14.63
CA ASP A 306 -1.49 -8.04 16.07
C ASP A 306 -1.67 -9.53 16.34
N GLU A 307 -1.23 -10.00 17.51
CA GLU A 307 -1.29 -11.41 17.89
C GLU A 307 -0.66 -12.35 16.85
N LEU A 308 0.57 -12.04 16.43
CA LEU A 308 1.26 -12.73 15.33
C LEU A 308 1.19 -14.27 15.37
N PRO A 309 1.35 -14.96 16.53
CA PRO A 309 1.25 -16.43 16.59
C PRO A 309 -0.17 -16.99 16.36
N GLU A 310 -1.20 -16.15 16.28
CA GLU A 310 -2.57 -16.59 16.02
C GLU A 310 -2.92 -16.60 14.52
N PHE A 311 -2.06 -15.99 13.68
CA PHE A 311 -2.19 -16.12 12.23
C PHE A 311 -1.92 -17.57 11.78
N ASN A 312 -2.59 -17.98 10.71
CA ASN A 312 -2.30 -19.28 10.09
C ASN A 312 -0.84 -19.30 9.61
N LYS A 313 -0.12 -20.39 9.89
CA LYS A 313 1.29 -20.56 9.53
C LYS A 313 1.54 -20.35 8.03
N THR A 314 0.68 -20.86 7.17
CA THR A 314 0.79 -20.66 5.71
C THR A 314 0.63 -19.19 5.32
N THR A 315 -0.21 -18.45 6.02
CA THR A 315 -0.40 -17.00 5.82
C THR A 315 0.82 -16.20 6.26
N LEU A 316 1.51 -16.61 7.33
CA LEU A 316 2.75 -15.95 7.76
C LEU A 316 3.93 -16.22 6.82
N GLU A 317 4.03 -17.43 6.27
CA GLU A 317 5.13 -17.79 5.37
C GLU A 317 5.15 -16.96 4.08
N VAL A 318 4.00 -16.49 3.61
CA VAL A 318 3.95 -15.65 2.39
C VAL A 318 4.50 -14.24 2.61
N LEU A 319 4.66 -13.78 3.86
CA LEU A 319 5.31 -12.50 4.17
C LEU A 319 6.82 -12.50 3.90
N ARG A 320 7.46 -13.69 3.83
CA ARG A 320 8.92 -13.80 3.73
C ARG A 320 9.47 -13.14 2.47
N GLN A 321 8.85 -13.38 1.32
CA GLN A 321 9.29 -12.80 0.07
C GLN A 321 9.07 -11.27 0.02
N PRO A 322 7.89 -10.72 0.31
CA PRO A 322 7.67 -9.28 0.33
C PRO A 322 8.59 -8.50 1.28
N LEU A 323 8.94 -9.08 2.43
CA LEU A 323 9.85 -8.46 3.38
C LEU A 323 11.30 -8.36 2.87
N GLU A 324 11.69 -9.22 1.93
CA GLU A 324 13.01 -9.25 1.34
C GLU A 324 13.07 -8.47 0.02
N ASP A 325 12.18 -8.85 -0.92
CA ASP A 325 12.18 -8.36 -2.29
C ASP A 325 11.45 -7.02 -2.47
N ARG A 326 10.57 -6.64 -1.53
CA ARG A 326 9.74 -5.42 -1.56
C ARG A 326 8.80 -5.32 -2.76
N HIS A 327 8.56 -6.43 -3.40
CA HIS A 327 7.53 -6.60 -4.42
C HIS A 327 6.87 -7.96 -4.25
N ILE A 328 5.67 -8.11 -4.80
CA ILE A 328 4.93 -9.34 -4.78
C ILE A 328 4.37 -9.63 -6.17
N THR A 329 4.65 -10.83 -6.66
CA THR A 329 4.16 -11.31 -7.95
C THR A 329 2.94 -12.18 -7.75
N ILE A 330 1.80 -11.75 -8.28
CA ILE A 330 0.56 -12.52 -8.29
C ILE A 330 0.46 -13.22 -9.64
N SER A 331 0.83 -14.49 -9.69
CA SER A 331 0.77 -15.30 -10.91
C SER A 331 -0.50 -16.15 -10.95
N ARG A 332 -1.17 -16.16 -12.11
CA ARG A 332 -2.29 -17.01 -12.46
C ARG A 332 -2.04 -17.61 -13.85
N SER A 333 -2.80 -18.63 -14.21
CA SER A 333 -2.60 -19.37 -15.47
C SER A 333 -2.50 -18.50 -16.74
N LYS A 334 -3.02 -17.29 -16.73
CA LYS A 334 -3.05 -16.38 -17.88
C LYS A 334 -2.38 -15.03 -17.65
N TYR A 335 -2.07 -14.67 -16.39
CA TYR A 335 -1.52 -13.36 -16.03
C TYR A 335 -0.52 -13.46 -14.90
N SER A 336 0.51 -12.66 -14.98
CA SER A 336 1.43 -12.37 -13.88
C SER A 336 1.46 -10.86 -13.70
N THR A 337 1.21 -10.41 -12.49
CA THR A 337 1.18 -8.99 -12.14
C THR A 337 2.05 -8.74 -10.92
N ASP A 338 2.94 -7.76 -11.04
CA ASP A 338 3.83 -7.35 -9.96
C ASP A 338 3.27 -6.12 -9.26
N TYR A 339 3.22 -6.19 -7.94
CA TYR A 339 2.86 -5.05 -7.11
C TYR A 339 4.03 -4.68 -6.19
N PRO A 340 4.39 -3.40 -6.09
CA PRO A 340 5.35 -2.96 -5.09
C PRO A 340 4.74 -3.10 -3.69
N CYS A 341 5.58 -3.46 -2.72
CA CYS A 341 5.17 -3.66 -1.33
C CYS A 341 6.29 -3.29 -0.35
N SER A 342 6.86 -2.11 -0.53
CA SER A 342 7.83 -1.56 0.42
C SER A 342 7.10 -1.02 1.63
N PHE A 343 7.01 -1.81 2.70
CA PHE A 343 6.35 -1.45 3.96
C PHE A 343 7.24 -1.74 5.16
N MET A 344 6.95 -1.12 6.29
CA MET A 344 7.48 -1.51 7.59
C MET A 344 6.57 -2.58 8.18
N PHE A 345 7.15 -3.71 8.54
CA PHE A 345 6.44 -4.79 9.21
C PHE A 345 6.52 -4.60 10.72
N ILE A 346 5.38 -4.35 11.34
CA ILE A 346 5.25 -4.23 12.79
C ILE A 346 4.38 -5.39 13.28
N ALA A 347 4.85 -6.11 14.26
CA ALA A 347 4.10 -7.21 14.86
C ALA A 347 3.96 -7.04 16.36
N SER A 348 2.94 -7.65 16.92
CA SER A 348 2.79 -7.80 18.36
C SER A 348 2.48 -9.25 18.72
N MET A 349 2.92 -9.68 19.90
CA MET A 349 2.56 -10.99 20.44
C MET A 349 2.58 -10.99 21.97
N ASN A 350 1.93 -11.97 22.54
CA ASN A 350 2.09 -12.28 23.97
C ASN A 350 3.33 -13.17 24.17
N PRO A 351 3.93 -13.19 25.38
CA PRO A 351 5.11 -13.99 25.66
C PRO A 351 4.82 -15.50 25.76
N CYS A 352 3.57 -15.89 25.96
CA CYS A 352 3.11 -17.28 26.06
C CYS A 352 1.58 -17.37 25.81
N PRO A 353 0.98 -18.57 25.73
CA PRO A 353 -0.46 -18.72 25.51
C PRO A 353 -1.35 -18.04 26.56
N CYS A 354 -0.97 -18.05 27.86
CA CYS A 354 -1.72 -17.33 28.89
C CYS A 354 -1.41 -15.83 28.93
N GLY A 355 -0.31 -15.38 28.30
CA GLY A 355 0.08 -13.98 28.20
C GLY A 355 0.96 -13.44 29.34
N TYR A 356 1.23 -14.21 30.39
CA TYR A 356 1.86 -13.71 31.63
C TYR A 356 3.26 -14.25 31.91
N TYR A 357 3.93 -14.89 30.95
CA TYR A 357 5.30 -15.34 31.13
C TYR A 357 6.25 -14.14 31.28
N GLY A 358 7.00 -14.12 32.39
CA GLY A 358 7.87 -12.99 32.74
C GLY A 358 7.13 -11.76 33.32
N ASP A 359 5.82 -11.83 33.56
CA ASP A 359 5.08 -10.75 34.20
C ASP A 359 5.34 -10.74 35.72
N PRO A 360 5.78 -9.61 36.30
CA PRO A 360 6.08 -9.53 37.74
C PRO A 360 4.83 -9.55 38.62
N THR A 361 3.65 -9.30 38.05
CA THR A 361 2.38 -9.15 38.79
C THR A 361 1.44 -10.35 38.65
N HIS A 362 1.59 -11.14 37.61
CA HIS A 362 0.72 -12.28 37.31
C HIS A 362 1.54 -13.56 37.12
N HIS A 363 1.09 -14.64 37.76
CA HIS A 363 1.77 -15.93 37.62
C HIS A 363 1.44 -16.63 36.29
N CYS A 364 2.46 -17.01 35.54
CA CYS A 364 2.30 -17.80 34.32
C CYS A 364 1.96 -19.25 34.66
N VAL A 365 0.89 -19.78 34.05
CA VAL A 365 0.44 -21.18 34.24
C VAL A 365 0.88 -22.11 33.11
N CYS A 366 1.62 -21.61 32.13
CA CYS A 366 2.07 -22.38 30.97
C CYS A 366 3.30 -23.23 31.30
N THR A 367 3.31 -24.47 30.83
CA THR A 367 4.51 -25.32 30.90
C THR A 367 5.56 -24.85 29.86
N PRO A 368 6.87 -25.12 30.08
CA PRO A 368 7.92 -24.78 29.12
C PRO A 368 7.62 -25.30 27.70
N GLY A 369 7.09 -26.51 27.58
CA GLY A 369 6.71 -27.10 26.29
C GLY A 369 5.54 -26.40 25.60
N GLN A 370 4.62 -25.77 26.36
CA GLN A 370 3.54 -24.96 25.79
C GLN A 370 4.09 -23.62 25.28
N ILE A 371 4.99 -22.99 26.04
CA ILE A 371 5.65 -21.74 25.65
C ILE A 371 6.44 -21.97 24.36
N GLN A 372 7.26 -23.02 24.30
CA GLN A 372 8.06 -23.34 23.13
C GLN A 372 7.19 -23.63 21.88
N ARG A 373 6.09 -24.37 22.03
CA ARG A 373 5.15 -24.61 20.92
C ARG A 373 4.50 -23.32 20.43
N TYR A 374 4.19 -22.41 21.32
CA TYR A 374 3.62 -21.11 20.98
C TYR A 374 4.62 -20.25 20.20
N MET A 375 5.85 -20.17 20.67
CA MET A 375 6.94 -19.45 19.99
C MET A 375 7.23 -20.05 18.61
N ASN A 376 7.24 -21.37 18.48
CA ASN A 376 7.50 -22.09 17.23
C ASN A 376 6.38 -21.93 16.15
N LYS A 377 5.24 -21.29 16.48
CA LYS A 377 4.26 -20.90 15.46
C LYS A 377 4.85 -19.88 14.48
N ILE A 378 5.79 -19.05 14.95
CA ILE A 378 6.55 -18.12 14.12
C ILE A 378 7.81 -18.84 13.66
N SER A 379 8.01 -18.95 12.35
CA SER A 379 9.20 -19.62 11.81
C SER A 379 10.47 -18.80 12.06
N GLY A 380 11.60 -19.48 12.29
CA GLY A 380 12.90 -18.84 12.40
C GLY A 380 13.20 -17.91 11.22
N PRO A 381 13.00 -18.35 9.95
CA PRO A 381 13.19 -17.47 8.79
C PRO A 381 12.34 -16.21 8.77
N LEU A 382 11.17 -16.19 9.40
CA LEU A 382 10.36 -14.95 9.53
C LEU A 382 10.93 -14.05 10.63
N LEU A 383 11.31 -14.62 11.79
CA LEU A 383 11.98 -13.89 12.87
C LEU A 383 13.30 -13.26 12.42
N ASP A 384 14.06 -13.98 11.59
CA ASP A 384 15.29 -13.48 10.98
C ASP A 384 15.09 -12.19 10.15
N ARG A 385 13.87 -11.88 9.70
CA ARG A 385 13.53 -10.67 8.94
C ARG A 385 13.02 -9.52 9.79
N ILE A 386 12.92 -9.73 11.09
CA ILE A 386 12.57 -8.72 12.08
C ILE A 386 13.86 -8.18 12.68
N ASP A 387 14.11 -6.88 12.52
CA ASP A 387 15.36 -6.25 12.94
C ASP A 387 15.38 -5.94 14.44
N ILE A 388 14.23 -5.49 14.98
CA ILE A 388 14.07 -5.01 16.33
C ILE A 388 13.05 -5.88 17.07
N GLN A 389 13.46 -6.43 18.22
CA GLN A 389 12.62 -7.24 19.10
C GLN A 389 12.54 -6.53 20.45
N CYS A 390 11.37 -6.00 20.80
CA CYS A 390 11.18 -5.17 21.98
C CYS A 390 10.25 -5.85 22.98
N GLU A 391 10.73 -6.00 24.23
CA GLU A 391 9.90 -6.46 25.34
C GLU A 391 9.15 -5.28 25.96
N ILE A 392 7.84 -5.45 26.17
CA ILE A 392 6.98 -4.46 26.79
C ILE A 392 6.55 -4.96 28.17
N THR A 393 6.88 -4.20 29.19
CA THR A 393 6.41 -4.44 30.57
C THR A 393 5.17 -3.61 30.86
N PRO A 394 4.22 -4.11 31.69
CA PRO A 394 3.09 -3.31 32.13
C PRO A 394 3.55 -2.07 32.90
N VAL A 395 2.92 -0.93 32.62
CA VAL A 395 3.17 0.29 33.42
C VAL A 395 2.35 0.23 34.69
N PRO A 396 2.95 0.36 35.88
CA PRO A 396 2.20 0.37 37.15
C PRO A 396 1.16 1.48 37.17
N PHE A 397 -0.01 1.21 37.78
CA PHE A 397 -1.11 2.19 37.84
C PHE A 397 -0.70 3.54 38.47
N LYS A 398 0.21 3.49 39.46
CA LYS A 398 0.74 4.70 40.10
C LYS A 398 1.47 5.60 39.11
N ASP A 399 2.16 5.01 38.15
CA ASP A 399 2.93 5.74 37.14
C ASP A 399 2.01 6.27 36.04
N ILE A 400 0.94 5.55 35.70
CA ILE A 400 -0.08 6.04 34.74
C ILE A 400 -0.83 7.26 35.29
N SER A 401 -1.19 7.24 36.58
CA SER A 401 -2.02 8.29 37.19
C SER A 401 -1.27 9.61 37.43
N LYS A 402 0.03 9.56 37.66
CA LYS A 402 0.89 10.71 37.99
C LYS A 402 1.85 11.15 36.90
N ALA A 403 2.02 10.34 35.82
CA ALA A 403 2.93 10.67 34.76
C ALA A 403 2.50 11.94 34.00
N ALA A 404 3.47 12.79 33.71
CA ALA A 404 3.33 13.85 32.74
C ALA A 404 2.93 13.29 31.36
N PRO A 405 2.34 14.08 30.47
CA PRO A 405 2.17 13.70 29.06
C PRO A 405 3.50 13.20 28.48
N GLY A 406 3.44 12.22 27.60
CA GLY A 406 4.61 11.75 26.89
C GLY A 406 5.20 12.79 25.95
N GLU A 407 6.33 12.48 25.33
CA GLU A 407 6.91 13.35 24.30
C GLU A 407 5.98 13.45 23.09
N PRO A 408 5.70 14.66 22.56
CA PRO A 408 4.89 14.83 21.36
C PRO A 408 5.48 14.13 20.14
N SER A 409 4.64 13.53 19.34
CA SER A 409 5.02 12.89 18.07
C SER A 409 5.80 13.82 17.14
N ALA A 410 5.53 15.13 17.18
CA ALA A 410 6.21 16.13 16.36
C ALA A 410 7.73 16.16 16.63
N ASN A 411 8.15 16.09 17.90
CA ASN A 411 9.57 16.12 18.28
C ASN A 411 10.29 14.85 17.81
N ILE A 412 9.66 13.70 18.04
CA ILE A 412 10.19 12.39 17.59
C ILE A 412 10.32 12.40 16.06
N ARG A 413 9.28 12.86 15.36
CA ARG A 413 9.24 12.98 13.90
C ARG A 413 10.36 13.86 13.35
N GLU A 414 10.68 14.97 14.00
CA GLU A 414 11.78 15.85 13.59
C GLU A 414 13.13 15.12 13.63
N ARG A 415 13.43 14.35 14.70
CA ARG A 415 14.64 13.54 14.80
C ARG A 415 14.68 12.46 13.72
N VAL A 416 13.54 11.80 13.49
CA VAL A 416 13.40 10.77 12.44
C VAL A 416 13.65 11.36 11.06
N ILE A 417 13.13 12.56 10.75
CA ILE A 417 13.36 13.25 9.48
C ILE A 417 14.84 13.57 9.30
N LYS A 418 15.52 14.13 10.32
CA LYS A 418 16.96 14.43 10.27
C LYS A 418 17.80 13.18 9.97
N ALA A 419 17.51 12.08 10.64
CA ALA A 419 18.19 10.80 10.38
C ALA A 419 17.93 10.30 8.94
N ARG A 420 16.72 10.46 8.42
CA ARG A 420 16.39 10.09 7.03
C ARG A 420 17.06 10.99 6.00
N GLU A 421 17.26 12.25 6.28
CA GLU A 421 18.02 13.16 5.41
C GLU A 421 19.48 12.73 5.29
N ILE A 422 20.13 12.32 6.40
CA ILE A 422 21.48 11.75 6.41
C ILE A 422 21.52 10.49 5.53
N GLN A 423 20.55 9.59 5.66
CA GLN A 423 20.44 8.37 4.86
C GLN A 423 20.19 8.68 3.37
N ALA A 424 19.33 9.64 3.06
CA ALA A 424 19.06 10.06 1.70
C ALA A 424 20.32 10.61 1.00
N ALA A 425 21.12 11.40 1.73
CA ALA A 425 22.40 11.89 1.22
C ALA A 425 23.40 10.74 1.00
N ARG A 426 23.49 9.79 1.95
CA ARG A 426 24.36 8.60 1.88
C ARG A 426 24.04 7.69 0.70
N TYR A 427 22.75 7.50 0.42
CA TYR A 427 22.28 6.54 -0.59
C TYR A 427 21.90 7.16 -1.93
N LYS A 428 22.22 8.43 -2.15
CA LYS A 428 21.86 9.18 -3.37
C LYS A 428 22.22 8.45 -4.67
N ASP A 429 23.38 7.76 -4.68
CA ASP A 429 23.90 7.07 -5.87
C ASP A 429 23.48 5.58 -5.93
N TYR A 430 22.69 5.11 -4.98
CA TYR A 430 22.24 3.73 -4.90
C TYR A 430 20.76 3.61 -5.24
N LYS A 431 20.44 3.09 -6.42
CA LYS A 431 19.04 2.91 -6.86
C LYS A 431 18.28 1.95 -5.96
N GLY A 432 17.09 2.34 -5.53
CA GLY A 432 16.18 1.50 -4.74
C GLY A 432 16.53 1.37 -3.25
N ILE A 433 17.56 2.08 -2.76
CA ILE A 433 17.93 2.13 -1.35
C ILE A 433 17.59 3.50 -0.79
N HIS A 434 16.71 3.53 0.21
CA HIS A 434 16.17 4.77 0.80
C HIS A 434 16.38 4.84 2.32
N CYS A 435 16.78 3.74 2.96
CA CYS A 435 16.98 3.67 4.41
C CYS A 435 17.93 2.55 4.81
N ASN A 436 18.40 2.59 6.06
CA ASN A 436 19.42 1.67 6.56
C ASN A 436 18.95 0.20 6.55
N ALA A 437 17.68 -0.09 6.79
CA ALA A 437 17.16 -1.46 6.70
C ALA A 437 17.35 -2.09 5.31
N GLN A 438 17.50 -1.28 4.27
CA GLN A 438 17.67 -1.73 2.88
C GLN A 438 19.13 -1.94 2.48
N MET A 439 20.12 -1.63 3.33
CA MET A 439 21.52 -1.84 3.01
C MET A 439 21.80 -3.30 2.61
N THR A 440 22.58 -3.46 1.56
CA THR A 440 23.17 -4.75 1.17
C THR A 440 24.37 -5.09 2.07
N GLU A 441 24.83 -6.33 2.09
CA GLU A 441 26.01 -6.74 2.86
C GLU A 441 27.23 -5.86 2.52
N ARG A 442 27.46 -5.55 1.24
CA ARG A 442 28.55 -4.66 0.84
C ARG A 442 28.41 -3.25 1.44
N MET A 443 27.19 -2.74 1.54
CA MET A 443 26.94 -1.41 2.12
C MET A 443 27.10 -1.41 3.65
N ILE A 444 26.78 -2.52 4.31
CA ILE A 444 27.01 -2.67 5.74
C ILE A 444 28.49 -2.53 6.05
N HIS A 445 29.37 -3.22 5.33
CA HIS A 445 30.83 -3.07 5.46
C HIS A 445 31.31 -1.64 5.16
N GLN A 446 30.67 -0.94 4.25
CA GLN A 446 31.07 0.42 3.89
C GLN A 446 30.61 1.48 4.89
N PHE A 447 29.40 1.34 5.46
CA PHE A 447 28.75 2.42 6.21
C PHE A 447 28.45 2.11 7.67
N ALA A 448 28.53 0.85 8.08
CA ALA A 448 28.14 0.41 9.41
C ALA A 448 29.22 -0.46 10.11
N GLU A 449 30.40 -0.57 9.54
CA GLU A 449 31.50 -1.34 10.14
C GLU A 449 32.02 -0.62 11.40
N PRO A 450 32.03 -1.28 12.57
CA PRO A 450 32.51 -0.69 13.79
C PRO A 450 34.06 -0.79 13.89
N ASP A 451 34.64 -0.13 14.90
CA ASP A 451 36.04 -0.26 15.23
C ASP A 451 36.38 -1.65 15.82
N GLU A 452 37.67 -1.91 16.13
CA GLU A 452 38.11 -3.20 16.69
C GLU A 452 37.40 -3.54 17.99
N ALA A 453 37.18 -2.57 18.88
CA ALA A 453 36.47 -2.77 20.13
C ALA A 453 35.00 -3.16 19.93
N GLY A 454 34.35 -2.57 18.90
CA GLY A 454 33.00 -2.92 18.49
C GLY A 454 32.92 -4.32 17.90
N ILE A 455 33.92 -4.74 17.11
CA ILE A 455 34.01 -6.11 16.56
C ILE A 455 34.15 -7.13 17.71
N ASP A 456 34.98 -6.84 18.71
CA ASP A 456 35.14 -7.72 19.87
C ASP A 456 33.85 -7.83 20.71
N MET A 457 33.13 -6.71 20.90
CA MET A 457 31.82 -6.71 21.55
C MET A 457 30.82 -7.57 20.79
N LEU A 458 30.74 -7.43 19.47
CA LEU A 458 29.84 -8.23 18.63
C LEU A 458 30.20 -9.72 18.70
N ARG A 459 31.49 -10.07 18.66
CA ARG A 459 31.95 -11.46 18.79
C ARG A 459 31.48 -12.06 20.11
N MET A 460 31.74 -11.39 21.24
CA MET A 460 31.28 -11.84 22.56
C MET A 460 29.74 -11.96 22.62
N ALA A 461 29.00 -11.03 22.03
CA ALA A 461 27.55 -11.08 22.01
C ALA A 461 27.05 -12.27 21.18
N MET A 462 27.64 -12.51 20.00
CA MET A 462 27.27 -13.63 19.13
C MET A 462 27.52 -14.99 19.82
N GLU A 463 28.66 -15.16 20.48
CA GLU A 463 28.99 -16.38 21.22
C GLU A 463 28.06 -16.58 22.43
N LYS A 464 27.91 -15.55 23.26
CA LYS A 464 27.12 -15.62 24.51
C LYS A 464 25.61 -15.78 24.24
N LEU A 465 25.07 -15.17 23.17
CA LEU A 465 23.66 -15.18 22.85
C LEU A 465 23.32 -16.16 21.72
N SER A 466 24.30 -16.93 21.22
CA SER A 466 24.13 -17.89 20.10
C SER A 466 23.46 -17.27 18.87
N LEU A 467 23.87 -16.04 18.51
CA LEU A 467 23.25 -15.29 17.42
C LEU A 467 23.72 -15.80 16.05
N SER A 468 22.81 -15.76 15.07
CA SER A 468 23.10 -16.14 13.68
C SER A 468 23.90 -15.06 12.93
N ALA A 469 24.56 -15.42 11.81
CA ALA A 469 25.19 -14.45 10.91
C ALA A 469 24.21 -13.39 10.39
N ARG A 470 22.93 -13.73 10.22
CA ARG A 470 21.89 -12.77 9.84
C ARG A 470 21.61 -11.76 10.96
N ALA A 471 21.65 -12.21 12.22
CA ALA A 471 21.51 -11.31 13.37
C ALA A 471 22.65 -10.28 13.41
N TYR A 472 23.88 -10.66 13.04
CA TYR A 472 25.02 -9.76 12.92
C TYR A 472 24.72 -8.59 11.97
N SER A 473 24.31 -8.88 10.73
CA SER A 473 23.97 -7.85 9.75
C SER A 473 22.81 -6.95 10.22
N ARG A 474 21.82 -7.52 10.93
CA ARG A 474 20.69 -6.74 11.48
C ARG A 474 21.14 -5.79 12.59
N ILE A 475 21.99 -6.26 13.52
CA ILE A 475 22.55 -5.42 14.58
C ILE A 475 23.29 -4.23 13.98
N LEU A 476 24.11 -4.43 12.97
CA LEU A 476 24.86 -3.35 12.32
C LEU A 476 23.94 -2.33 11.64
N LYS A 477 22.89 -2.77 10.96
CA LYS A 477 21.89 -1.87 10.35
C LYS A 477 21.18 -1.02 11.40
N VAL A 478 20.80 -1.61 12.53
CA VAL A 478 20.15 -0.91 13.66
C VAL A 478 21.12 0.04 14.32
N ALA A 479 22.36 -0.39 14.60
CA ALA A 479 23.41 0.46 15.18
C ALA A 479 23.72 1.68 14.29
N ARG A 480 23.80 1.50 12.97
CA ARG A 480 23.95 2.62 12.03
C ARG A 480 22.78 3.61 12.11
N THR A 481 21.56 3.12 12.32
CA THR A 481 20.38 3.97 12.48
C THR A 481 20.41 4.75 13.78
N ILE A 482 20.85 4.13 14.88
CA ILE A 482 21.04 4.80 16.18
C ILE A 482 22.07 5.92 16.03
N ALA A 483 23.20 5.63 15.39
CA ALA A 483 24.23 6.64 15.12
C ALA A 483 23.74 7.80 14.23
N ASP A 484 22.88 7.52 13.22
CA ASP A 484 22.25 8.56 12.41
C ASP A 484 21.30 9.46 13.21
N LEU A 485 20.55 8.87 14.17
CA LEU A 485 19.66 9.62 15.07
C LEU A 485 20.46 10.55 16.01
N GLU A 486 21.68 10.16 16.38
CA GLU A 486 22.59 10.94 17.21
C GLU A 486 23.49 11.89 16.39
N GLY A 487 23.43 11.80 15.05
CA GLY A 487 24.24 12.61 14.15
C GLY A 487 25.72 12.20 14.11
N CYS A 488 26.05 10.97 14.52
CA CYS A 488 27.40 10.44 14.53
C CYS A 488 27.81 9.90 13.16
N GLU A 489 29.05 10.23 12.73
CA GLU A 489 29.58 9.75 11.46
C GLU A 489 29.89 8.25 11.48
N HIS A 490 30.39 7.75 12.61
CA HIS A 490 30.78 6.35 12.81
C HIS A 490 29.87 5.63 13.80
N VAL A 491 29.83 4.30 13.71
CA VAL A 491 29.12 3.46 14.68
C VAL A 491 30.04 3.27 15.89
N GLU A 492 29.60 3.74 17.06
CA GLU A 492 30.32 3.64 18.31
C GLU A 492 29.81 2.49 19.18
N LEU A 493 30.58 2.12 20.26
CA LEU A 493 30.27 1.00 21.15
C LEU A 493 28.86 1.07 21.76
N HIS A 494 28.40 2.25 22.15
CA HIS A 494 27.08 2.40 22.77
C HIS A 494 25.93 2.18 21.77
N HIS A 495 26.12 2.54 20.50
CA HIS A 495 25.17 2.23 19.45
C HIS A 495 25.00 0.72 19.23
N LEU A 496 26.13 -0.02 19.29
CA LEU A 496 26.13 -1.48 19.21
C LEU A 496 25.48 -2.12 20.42
N ALA A 497 25.78 -1.62 21.62
CA ALA A 497 25.21 -2.12 22.87
C ALA A 497 23.68 -1.97 22.87
N GLU A 498 23.14 -0.81 22.43
CA GLU A 498 21.71 -0.59 22.29
C GLU A 498 21.12 -1.54 21.24
N ALA A 499 21.74 -1.68 20.06
CA ALA A 499 21.28 -2.55 18.98
C ALA A 499 21.25 -4.04 19.37
N ILE A 500 22.25 -4.53 20.11
CA ILE A 500 22.30 -5.90 20.64
C ILE A 500 21.13 -6.14 21.62
N GLY A 501 20.77 -5.12 22.40
CA GLY A 501 19.63 -5.18 23.32
C GLY A 501 18.30 -5.51 22.64
N TYR A 502 18.15 -5.15 21.38
CA TYR A 502 16.94 -5.42 20.59
C TYR A 502 16.90 -6.82 19.94
N ARG A 503 17.73 -7.77 20.37
CA ARG A 503 17.73 -9.17 19.90
C ARG A 503 17.30 -10.17 20.99
N ALA A 504 16.31 -9.80 21.76
CA ALA A 504 15.85 -10.54 22.93
C ALA A 504 15.31 -11.95 22.62
N LEU A 505 14.60 -12.15 21.49
CA LEU A 505 13.98 -13.42 21.11
C LEU A 505 14.95 -14.41 20.46
N ASP A 506 16.11 -13.96 19.99
CA ASP A 506 17.11 -14.82 19.35
C ASP A 506 17.89 -15.66 20.38
N ARG A 507 17.76 -15.33 21.65
CA ARG A 507 18.40 -16.09 22.75
C ARG A 507 17.71 -17.45 22.84
N GLY A 508 18.48 -18.54 22.70
CA GLY A 508 17.99 -19.93 22.62
C GLY A 508 17.08 -20.40 23.76
N ASP A 509 17.08 -19.69 24.89
CA ASP A 509 16.46 -20.10 26.17
C ASP A 509 15.26 -19.24 26.56
N TRP A 510 14.45 -18.75 25.57
CA TRP A 510 13.25 -17.96 25.89
C TRP A 510 12.35 -18.66 26.91
N ALA A 511 12.16 -19.98 26.77
CA ALA A 511 11.31 -20.79 27.66
C ALA A 511 11.93 -21.06 29.05
N GLU A 512 13.23 -20.83 29.23
CA GLU A 512 13.96 -21.13 30.47
C GLU A 512 14.18 -19.90 31.38
N ARG A 513 13.90 -18.68 30.88
CA ARG A 513 14.09 -17.42 31.64
C ARG A 513 13.18 -17.24 32.87
N GLY A 514 12.13 -18.05 33.02
CA GLY A 514 11.14 -17.92 34.07
C GLY A 514 11.53 -18.39 35.47
N HIS A 515 12.83 -18.66 35.73
CA HIS A 515 13.31 -19.17 37.01
C HIS A 515 14.44 -18.32 37.63
N ILE A 516 14.50 -17.01 37.34
CA ILE A 516 15.39 -16.09 38.05
C ILE A 516 14.55 -15.14 38.89
#